data_d9ae18685807ae5bf78c2c9bb846faff
#
_entry.id   d9ae18685807ae5bf78c2c9bb846faff
#
_cell.length_a   1.000
_cell.length_b   1.000
_cell.length_c   1.000
_cell.angle_alpha   90.00
_cell.angle_beta   90.00
_cell.angle_gamma   90.00
#
_symmetry.space_group_name_H-M   'P 1'
#
loop_
_entity.id
_entity.type
_entity.pdbx_description
1 polymer ?
#
loop_
_entity_poly.entity_id
_entity_poly.type
_entity_poly.pdbx_seq_one_letter_code
_entity_poly.pdbx_strand_id
1 'polypeptide(L)'
;MGQKWKYEPLTQEQSGLVTRLSAELDLSPVLCSLLVKRGITSVAEARNFFRPKLSLLHNPFLMNDMDVAVARLNKALGKKERILVYGDYDVDGTTAVALVYKFLQQFSSNIDYYIPDRNEDGYGISKRGVDYANSTGVKLIIVLDCGIKAIEEIAYAKSLGIDFIVCDHHVPDEQLPCAVAILNPKLEGSTYPYPHLSGCGVGFKFMQAFAMDNGIPADQLYPLLDLVAVSIASDLVPIMGENRILAYHGIKQLNHSPSTGLKAIINVCGLNDKEININDIIFKIGPRINASGRVQQGKVAVDLLIENNLKAALEMSYQINEMNEARKELDKSMTEEANRIVEGLESFDERRAIVIFNPDWHRGVIGIVASRLTEVYHRPAVVITCTGDMATGSARSVTGFDVYKAMESCRDLLDNFGGHTYAAGFSLKVENIEAFAKRFEDFVTDNILPEQTAPVIEIDAELEFQQITRRFFNDLKKFAPHGPENSKPIFCTRNVCDYGTSKVVGRRQEHIKLELVDNKSNTILNGIAFGQSRQAKYIKSKQSFDICYTLEDNAYKHGEVQLQIESINTKITR
;
A
#
# COMPACT_ATOMS: atom_id res chain seq x y z
N MET A 1 21.30 10.87 14.28
CA MET A 1 20.40 11.19 15.42
C MET A 1 19.78 9.88 15.91
N GLY A 2 19.57 9.70 17.25
CA GLY A 2 18.90 8.50 17.77
C GLY A 2 17.40 8.56 17.44
N GLN A 3 16.82 7.40 17.09
CA GLN A 3 15.39 7.27 16.88
C GLN A 3 14.64 7.63 18.16
N LYS A 4 13.57 8.42 18.05
CA LYS A 4 12.72 8.79 19.18
C LYS A 4 11.67 7.70 19.40
N TRP A 5 11.52 7.22 20.62
CA TRP A 5 10.50 6.25 21.00
C TRP A 5 9.29 6.96 21.59
N LYS A 6 8.12 6.60 21.10
CA LYS A 6 6.85 7.13 21.59
C LYS A 6 6.01 5.96 22.10
N TYR A 7 5.63 6.02 23.36
CA TYR A 7 4.70 5.09 23.99
C TYR A 7 3.51 5.86 24.57
N GLU A 8 2.33 5.51 24.14
CA GLU A 8 1.10 6.07 24.67
C GLU A 8 0.43 5.04 25.59
N PRO A 9 0.35 5.34 26.91
CA PRO A 9 -0.33 4.47 27.84
C PRO A 9 -1.83 4.43 27.57
N LEU A 10 -2.48 3.35 27.98
CA LEU A 10 -3.94 3.24 27.89
C LEU A 10 -4.62 4.20 28.84
N THR A 11 -5.74 4.78 28.42
CA THR A 11 -6.62 5.53 29.32
C THR A 11 -7.28 4.57 30.33
N GLN A 12 -7.91 5.13 31.37
CA GLN A 12 -8.63 4.33 32.35
C GLN A 12 -9.79 3.54 31.71
N GLU A 13 -10.50 4.14 30.78
CA GLU A 13 -11.58 3.48 30.03
C GLU A 13 -11.03 2.30 29.18
N GLN A 14 -9.97 2.54 28.42
CA GLN A 14 -9.31 1.53 27.63
C GLN A 14 -8.79 0.36 28.51
N SER A 15 -8.25 0.66 29.68
CA SER A 15 -7.78 -0.36 30.64
C SER A 15 -8.94 -1.24 31.15
N GLY A 16 -10.11 -0.65 31.39
CA GLY A 16 -11.33 -1.39 31.73
C GLY A 16 -11.79 -2.33 30.61
N LEU A 17 -11.75 -1.86 29.35
CA LEU A 17 -12.04 -2.69 28.16
C LEU A 17 -11.06 -3.85 28.02
N VAL A 18 -9.76 -3.60 28.20
CA VAL A 18 -8.72 -4.64 28.15
C VAL A 18 -8.98 -5.72 29.20
N THR A 19 -9.31 -5.35 30.44
CA THR A 19 -9.59 -6.31 31.51
C THR A 19 -10.78 -7.21 31.15
N ARG A 20 -11.86 -6.62 30.65
CA ARG A 20 -13.06 -7.36 30.24
C ARG A 20 -12.76 -8.31 29.07
N LEU A 21 -12.15 -7.79 28.00
CA LEU A 21 -11.82 -8.60 26.80
C LEU A 21 -10.87 -9.74 27.15
N SER A 22 -9.89 -9.51 28.02
CA SER A 22 -8.94 -10.54 28.47
C SER A 22 -9.65 -11.70 29.17
N ALA A 23 -10.58 -11.39 30.06
CA ALA A 23 -11.34 -12.41 30.78
C ALA A 23 -12.29 -13.21 29.85
N GLU A 24 -12.99 -12.52 28.92
CA GLU A 24 -14.00 -13.15 28.07
C GLU A 24 -13.41 -13.90 26.86
N LEU A 25 -12.21 -13.53 26.40
CA LEU A 25 -11.52 -14.16 25.25
C LEU A 25 -10.45 -15.17 25.67
N ASP A 26 -10.09 -15.25 26.95
CA ASP A 26 -8.93 -16.01 27.46
C ASP A 26 -7.63 -15.63 26.71
N LEU A 27 -7.45 -14.32 26.50
CA LEU A 27 -6.36 -13.74 25.76
C LEU A 27 -5.49 -12.85 26.67
N SER A 28 -4.18 -12.80 26.41
CA SER A 28 -3.25 -11.93 27.15
C SER A 28 -3.75 -10.48 27.19
N PRO A 29 -3.69 -9.79 28.37
CA PRO A 29 -4.03 -8.36 28.45
C PRO A 29 -3.28 -7.48 27.45
N VAL A 30 -2.03 -7.82 27.16
CA VAL A 30 -1.23 -7.10 26.14
C VAL A 30 -1.86 -7.25 24.75
N LEU A 31 -2.29 -8.44 24.35
CA LEU A 31 -2.96 -8.63 23.05
C LEU A 31 -4.34 -7.95 23.03
N CYS A 32 -5.05 -7.92 24.15
CA CYS A 32 -6.29 -7.16 24.26
C CYS A 32 -6.05 -5.64 24.16
N SER A 33 -4.93 -5.13 24.68
CA SER A 33 -4.57 -3.73 24.51
C SER A 33 -4.33 -3.36 23.03
N LEU A 34 -3.73 -4.28 22.25
CA LEU A 34 -3.58 -4.10 20.80
C LEU A 34 -4.94 -4.03 20.07
N LEU A 35 -5.92 -4.85 20.50
CA LEU A 35 -7.28 -4.79 19.93
C LEU A 35 -7.95 -3.45 20.25
N VAL A 36 -7.90 -3.01 21.51
CA VAL A 36 -8.51 -1.75 21.97
C VAL A 36 -7.88 -0.55 21.25
N LYS A 37 -6.56 -0.52 21.09
CA LYS A 37 -5.87 0.53 20.31
C LYS A 37 -6.28 0.58 18.84
N ARG A 38 -6.79 -0.54 18.29
CA ARG A 38 -7.36 -0.66 16.92
C ARG A 38 -8.86 -0.40 16.86
N GLY A 39 -9.47 0.11 17.95
CA GLY A 39 -10.89 0.40 18.01
C GLY A 39 -11.79 -0.83 18.19
N ILE A 40 -11.22 -2.01 18.47
CA ILE A 40 -11.97 -3.25 18.72
C ILE A 40 -12.32 -3.32 20.21
N THR A 41 -13.58 -3.08 20.55
CA THR A 41 -14.02 -2.85 21.92
C THR A 41 -14.98 -3.92 22.46
N SER A 42 -15.44 -4.84 21.60
CA SER A 42 -16.34 -5.92 21.96
C SER A 42 -15.78 -7.31 21.62
N VAL A 43 -16.26 -8.33 22.31
CA VAL A 43 -15.92 -9.74 22.05
C VAL A 43 -16.37 -10.18 20.66
N ALA A 44 -17.51 -9.67 20.18
CA ALA A 44 -18.01 -9.98 18.85
C ALA A 44 -17.08 -9.44 17.76
N GLU A 45 -16.66 -8.18 17.87
CA GLU A 45 -15.68 -7.56 16.97
C GLU A 45 -14.33 -8.30 17.02
N ALA A 46 -13.83 -8.64 18.21
CA ALA A 46 -12.58 -9.39 18.35
C ALA A 46 -12.64 -10.77 17.69
N ARG A 47 -13.77 -11.49 17.83
CA ARG A 47 -13.97 -12.77 17.16
C ARG A 47 -14.02 -12.63 15.64
N ASN A 48 -14.68 -11.59 15.12
CA ASN A 48 -14.73 -11.29 13.70
C ASN A 48 -13.35 -10.88 13.15
N PHE A 49 -12.59 -10.12 13.93
CA PHE A 49 -11.21 -9.73 13.58
C PHE A 49 -10.28 -10.95 13.47
N PHE A 50 -10.35 -11.89 14.42
CA PHE A 50 -9.51 -13.09 14.41
C PHE A 50 -9.99 -14.18 13.43
N ARG A 51 -11.27 -14.16 13.06
CA ARG A 51 -11.88 -15.13 12.15
C ARG A 51 -12.74 -14.42 11.11
N PRO A 52 -12.11 -13.68 10.19
CA PRO A 52 -12.85 -12.98 9.14
C PRO A 52 -13.69 -13.97 8.32
N LYS A 53 -14.96 -13.64 8.09
CA LYS A 53 -15.89 -14.45 7.30
C LYS A 53 -16.43 -13.63 6.14
N LEU A 54 -16.52 -14.22 4.93
CA LEU A 54 -17.10 -13.55 3.76
C LEU A 54 -18.58 -13.16 3.97
N SER A 55 -19.29 -13.86 4.84
CA SER A 55 -20.66 -13.50 5.22
C SER A 55 -20.80 -12.20 6.04
N LEU A 56 -19.68 -11.60 6.46
CA LEU A 56 -19.62 -10.31 7.16
C LEU A 56 -19.37 -9.14 6.20
N LEU A 57 -19.17 -9.40 4.91
CA LEU A 57 -19.11 -8.33 3.91
C LEU A 57 -20.44 -7.59 3.88
N HIS A 58 -20.39 -6.28 3.82
CA HIS A 58 -21.58 -5.45 3.75
C HIS A 58 -22.36 -5.73 2.46
N ASN A 59 -23.68 -5.51 2.51
CA ASN A 59 -24.52 -5.58 1.32
C ASN A 59 -24.02 -4.52 0.31
N PRO A 60 -23.63 -4.91 -0.94
CA PRO A 60 -23.12 -3.97 -1.92
C PRO A 60 -24.15 -2.91 -2.32
N PHE A 61 -25.44 -3.19 -2.23
CA PHE A 61 -26.51 -2.24 -2.52
C PHE A 61 -26.65 -1.10 -1.49
N LEU A 62 -25.84 -1.09 -0.42
CA LEU A 62 -25.73 0.08 0.46
C LEU A 62 -24.87 1.18 -0.16
N MET A 63 -24.09 0.88 -1.21
CA MET A 63 -23.31 1.89 -1.93
C MET A 63 -24.22 2.67 -2.88
N ASN A 64 -24.09 3.98 -2.88
CA ASN A 64 -24.88 4.86 -3.73
C ASN A 64 -24.81 4.40 -5.19
N ASP A 65 -25.86 4.57 -5.94
CA ASP A 65 -26.03 4.23 -7.37
C ASP A 65 -25.78 2.74 -7.73
N MET A 66 -25.60 1.85 -6.77
CA MET A 66 -25.30 0.44 -7.07
C MET A 66 -26.43 -0.25 -7.84
N ASP A 67 -27.68 0.03 -7.53
CA ASP A 67 -28.86 -0.47 -8.23
C ASP A 67 -28.91 0.08 -9.67
N VAL A 68 -28.61 1.35 -9.87
CA VAL A 68 -28.54 2.00 -11.19
C VAL A 68 -27.40 1.39 -12.03
N ALA A 69 -26.23 1.17 -11.42
CA ALA A 69 -25.09 0.55 -12.07
C ALA A 69 -25.39 -0.88 -12.54
N VAL A 70 -26.01 -1.70 -11.66
CA VAL A 70 -26.41 -3.08 -11.99
C VAL A 70 -27.46 -3.09 -13.09
N ALA A 71 -28.50 -2.24 -13.00
CA ALA A 71 -29.52 -2.13 -14.04
C ALA A 71 -28.93 -1.72 -15.39
N ARG A 72 -27.97 -0.76 -15.41
CA ARG A 72 -27.29 -0.34 -16.66
C ARG A 72 -26.44 -1.47 -17.26
N LEU A 73 -25.71 -2.22 -16.43
CA LEU A 73 -24.93 -3.38 -16.85
C LEU A 73 -25.83 -4.48 -17.43
N ASN A 74 -26.93 -4.82 -16.74
CA ASN A 74 -27.90 -5.80 -17.22
C ASN A 74 -28.49 -5.41 -18.58
N LYS A 75 -28.79 -4.11 -18.75
CA LYS A 75 -29.28 -3.58 -20.04
C LYS A 75 -28.22 -3.75 -21.14
N ALA A 76 -26.95 -3.47 -20.84
CA ALA A 76 -25.86 -3.61 -21.82
C ALA A 76 -25.69 -5.08 -22.25
N LEU A 77 -25.65 -6.00 -21.30
CA LEU A 77 -25.53 -7.44 -21.57
C LEU A 77 -26.76 -7.97 -22.35
N GLY A 78 -27.97 -7.59 -21.92
CA GLY A 78 -29.20 -8.02 -22.60
C GLY A 78 -29.32 -7.51 -24.04
N LYS A 79 -28.79 -6.31 -24.33
CA LYS A 79 -28.73 -5.74 -25.68
C LYS A 79 -27.47 -6.12 -26.46
N LYS A 80 -26.58 -6.89 -25.88
CA LYS A 80 -25.26 -7.25 -26.45
C LYS A 80 -24.44 -6.00 -26.85
N GLU A 81 -24.57 -4.92 -26.08
CA GLU A 81 -23.76 -3.72 -26.27
C GLU A 81 -22.29 -4.04 -26.05
N ARG A 82 -21.39 -3.34 -26.76
CA ARG A 82 -19.95 -3.46 -26.51
C ARG A 82 -19.60 -2.70 -25.24
N ILE A 83 -18.95 -3.38 -24.30
CA ILE A 83 -18.55 -2.87 -23.00
C ILE A 83 -17.03 -2.75 -22.97
N LEU A 84 -16.52 -1.61 -22.46
CA LEU A 84 -15.10 -1.39 -22.22
C LEU A 84 -14.85 -1.31 -20.72
N VAL A 85 -13.98 -2.19 -20.21
CA VAL A 85 -13.48 -2.11 -18.83
C VAL A 85 -12.21 -1.25 -18.86
N TYR A 86 -12.25 -0.10 -18.23
CA TYR A 86 -11.19 0.90 -18.23
C TYR A 86 -10.60 1.00 -16.82
N GLY A 87 -9.29 1.08 -16.65
CA GLY A 87 -8.67 1.27 -15.34
C GLY A 87 -7.33 1.97 -15.42
N ASP A 88 -6.79 2.38 -14.27
CA ASP A 88 -5.46 2.96 -14.20
C ASP A 88 -4.35 1.90 -14.42
N TYR A 89 -3.13 2.36 -14.66
CA TYR A 89 -1.97 1.53 -15.02
C TYR A 89 -1.22 0.94 -13.83
N ASP A 90 -1.60 1.27 -12.60
CA ASP A 90 -0.96 0.71 -11.40
C ASP A 90 -1.53 -0.65 -10.99
N VAL A 91 -1.12 -1.18 -9.83
CA VAL A 91 -1.57 -2.52 -9.40
C VAL A 91 -3.05 -2.53 -9.05
N ASP A 92 -3.58 -1.47 -8.44
CA ASP A 92 -5.00 -1.41 -8.09
C ASP A 92 -5.86 -1.38 -9.34
N GLY A 93 -5.57 -0.44 -10.26
CA GLY A 93 -6.30 -0.33 -11.53
C GLY A 93 -6.21 -1.59 -12.40
N THR A 94 -5.01 -2.18 -12.57
CA THR A 94 -4.81 -3.38 -13.40
C THR A 94 -5.46 -4.62 -12.82
N THR A 95 -5.44 -4.81 -11.49
CA THR A 95 -6.13 -5.93 -10.83
C THR A 95 -7.64 -5.75 -10.85
N ALA A 96 -8.14 -4.51 -10.72
CA ALA A 96 -9.56 -4.18 -10.84
C ALA A 96 -10.09 -4.50 -12.24
N VAL A 97 -9.35 -4.07 -13.28
CA VAL A 97 -9.70 -4.40 -14.68
C VAL A 97 -9.70 -5.91 -14.90
N ALA A 98 -8.65 -6.60 -14.45
CA ALA A 98 -8.56 -8.05 -14.61
C ALA A 98 -9.72 -8.78 -13.92
N LEU A 99 -10.11 -8.35 -12.70
CA LEU A 99 -11.23 -8.92 -11.95
C LEU A 99 -12.54 -8.76 -12.70
N VAL A 100 -12.89 -7.52 -13.05
CA VAL A 100 -14.18 -7.21 -13.70
C VAL A 100 -14.27 -7.84 -15.08
N TYR A 101 -13.18 -7.77 -15.86
CA TYR A 101 -13.10 -8.37 -17.19
C TYR A 101 -13.28 -9.90 -17.13
N LYS A 102 -12.50 -10.61 -16.28
CA LYS A 102 -12.62 -12.07 -16.12
C LYS A 102 -14.00 -12.51 -15.68
N PHE A 103 -14.62 -11.76 -14.76
CA PHE A 103 -15.94 -12.09 -14.29
C PHE A 103 -17.00 -11.90 -15.37
N LEU A 104 -17.00 -10.76 -16.06
CA LEU A 104 -17.99 -10.44 -17.09
C LEU A 104 -17.83 -11.23 -18.38
N GLN A 105 -16.62 -11.68 -18.72
CA GLN A 105 -16.38 -12.56 -19.88
C GLN A 105 -17.15 -13.89 -19.81
N GLN A 106 -17.57 -14.32 -18.63
CA GLN A 106 -18.40 -15.51 -18.46
C GLN A 106 -19.82 -15.31 -19.05
N PHE A 107 -20.26 -14.08 -19.23
CA PHE A 107 -21.62 -13.73 -19.65
C PHE A 107 -21.69 -13.07 -21.03
N SER A 108 -20.60 -12.52 -21.54
CA SER A 108 -20.54 -11.86 -22.85
C SER A 108 -19.16 -11.90 -23.46
N SER A 109 -19.10 -12.11 -24.79
CA SER A 109 -17.88 -11.96 -25.58
C SER A 109 -17.65 -10.52 -26.07
N ASN A 110 -18.62 -9.61 -25.91
CA ASN A 110 -18.53 -8.21 -26.35
C ASN A 110 -17.94 -7.31 -25.29
N ILE A 111 -16.90 -7.79 -24.62
CA ILE A 111 -16.20 -7.06 -23.55
C ILE A 111 -14.74 -6.93 -23.94
N ASP A 112 -14.25 -5.72 -23.86
CA ASP A 112 -12.85 -5.36 -24.10
C ASP A 112 -12.30 -4.58 -22.89
N TYR A 113 -11.00 -4.30 -22.85
CA TYR A 113 -10.43 -3.49 -21.78
C TYR A 113 -9.42 -2.47 -22.33
N TYR A 114 -9.19 -1.41 -21.57
CA TYR A 114 -8.26 -0.34 -21.90
C TYR A 114 -7.48 0.09 -20.65
N ILE A 115 -6.16 0.21 -20.79
CA ILE A 115 -5.27 0.78 -19.79
C ILE A 115 -4.56 1.97 -20.45
N PRO A 116 -4.64 3.18 -19.88
CA PRO A 116 -3.98 4.36 -20.42
C PRO A 116 -2.46 4.21 -20.42
N ASP A 117 -1.81 4.77 -21.44
CA ASP A 117 -0.36 4.89 -21.45
C ASP A 117 0.07 6.09 -20.60
N ARG A 118 0.93 5.83 -19.62
CA ARG A 118 1.40 6.85 -18.68
C ARG A 118 2.01 8.08 -19.34
N ASN A 119 2.67 7.90 -20.49
CA ASN A 119 3.39 8.97 -21.18
C ASN A 119 2.50 9.72 -22.19
N GLU A 120 1.60 9.00 -22.86
CA GLU A 120 0.75 9.54 -23.91
C GLU A 120 -0.62 10.01 -23.40
N ASP A 121 -1.22 9.24 -22.48
CA ASP A 121 -2.57 9.49 -21.95
C ASP A 121 -2.55 10.24 -20.60
N GLY A 122 -1.50 10.05 -19.80
CA GLY A 122 -1.43 10.56 -18.43
C GLY A 122 -2.08 9.60 -17.42
N TYR A 123 -2.59 10.15 -16.32
CA TYR A 123 -3.28 9.42 -15.26
C TYR A 123 -4.80 9.46 -15.49
N GLY A 124 -5.46 8.32 -15.30
CA GLY A 124 -6.91 8.23 -15.31
C GLY A 124 -7.52 8.21 -16.72
N ILE A 125 -8.73 8.74 -16.86
CA ILE A 125 -9.46 8.75 -18.13
C ILE A 125 -8.85 9.78 -19.08
N SER A 126 -8.56 9.35 -20.32
CA SER A 126 -8.03 10.22 -21.36
C SER A 126 -9.05 10.40 -22.50
N LYS A 127 -8.97 11.54 -23.17
CA LYS A 127 -9.75 11.77 -24.41
C LYS A 127 -9.45 10.71 -25.46
N ARG A 128 -8.18 10.29 -25.60
CA ARG A 128 -7.76 9.21 -26.51
C ARG A 128 -8.46 7.87 -26.17
N GLY A 129 -8.59 7.53 -24.87
CA GLY A 129 -9.33 6.35 -24.45
C GLY A 129 -10.82 6.41 -24.80
N VAL A 130 -11.44 7.61 -24.70
CA VAL A 130 -12.82 7.85 -25.13
C VAL A 130 -12.94 7.75 -26.64
N ASP A 131 -12.00 8.31 -27.41
CA ASP A 131 -11.99 8.22 -28.88
C ASP A 131 -11.82 6.76 -29.35
N TYR A 132 -10.97 5.98 -28.67
CA TYR A 132 -10.86 4.53 -28.89
C TYR A 132 -12.20 3.82 -28.66
N ALA A 133 -12.87 4.10 -27.55
CA ALA A 133 -14.17 3.53 -27.24
C ALA A 133 -15.22 3.85 -28.32
N ASN A 134 -15.26 5.11 -28.77
CA ASN A 134 -16.17 5.54 -29.81
C ASN A 134 -15.88 4.85 -31.16
N SER A 135 -14.61 4.80 -31.58
CA SER A 135 -14.18 4.18 -32.84
C SER A 135 -14.48 2.67 -32.91
N THR A 136 -14.50 2.03 -31.76
CA THR A 136 -14.77 0.59 -31.62
C THR A 136 -16.23 0.26 -31.33
N GLY A 137 -17.12 1.28 -31.25
CA GLY A 137 -18.57 1.11 -31.07
C GLY A 137 -18.99 0.74 -29.64
N VAL A 138 -18.17 1.07 -28.64
CA VAL A 138 -18.49 0.89 -27.21
C VAL A 138 -19.70 1.73 -26.84
N LYS A 139 -20.58 1.21 -25.99
CA LYS A 139 -21.78 1.89 -25.47
C LYS A 139 -21.76 2.08 -23.96
N LEU A 140 -20.94 1.30 -23.26
CA LEU A 140 -20.76 1.39 -21.82
C LEU A 140 -19.26 1.26 -21.48
N ILE A 141 -18.75 2.23 -20.72
CA ILE A 141 -17.44 2.14 -20.09
C ILE A 141 -17.65 1.92 -18.58
N ILE A 142 -17.02 0.86 -18.05
CA ILE A 142 -16.88 0.63 -16.61
C ILE A 142 -15.47 1.06 -16.25
N VAL A 143 -15.36 2.18 -15.56
CA VAL A 143 -14.05 2.70 -15.16
C VAL A 143 -13.76 2.33 -13.71
N LEU A 144 -12.52 1.90 -13.44
CA LEU A 144 -12.06 1.31 -12.20
C LEU A 144 -10.83 2.05 -11.68
N ASP A 145 -10.81 2.35 -10.39
CA ASP A 145 -9.68 2.98 -9.70
C ASP A 145 -9.30 4.37 -10.23
N CYS A 146 -10.18 5.00 -10.93
CA CYS A 146 -10.06 6.37 -11.41
C CYS A 146 -11.42 6.88 -11.90
N GLY A 147 -11.47 8.15 -12.30
CA GLY A 147 -12.62 8.72 -13.00
C GLY A 147 -13.52 9.62 -12.15
N ILE A 148 -13.38 9.62 -10.83
CA ILE A 148 -14.22 10.49 -9.96
C ILE A 148 -13.99 11.99 -10.25
N LYS A 149 -12.84 12.36 -10.81
CA LYS A 149 -12.47 13.73 -11.17
C LYS A 149 -12.49 14.01 -12.67
N ALA A 150 -12.85 13.03 -13.50
CA ALA A 150 -12.81 13.12 -14.98
C ALA A 150 -14.11 13.76 -15.52
N ILE A 151 -14.35 15.02 -15.19
CA ILE A 151 -15.59 15.74 -15.52
C ILE A 151 -15.70 15.97 -17.02
N GLU A 152 -14.64 16.48 -17.66
CA GLU A 152 -14.63 16.84 -19.07
C GLU A 152 -14.66 15.61 -19.97
N GLU A 153 -13.89 14.58 -19.64
CA GLU A 153 -13.77 13.34 -20.42
C GLU A 153 -15.11 12.56 -20.42
N ILE A 154 -15.77 12.49 -19.26
CA ILE A 154 -17.07 11.81 -19.14
C ILE A 154 -18.16 12.62 -19.85
N ALA A 155 -18.13 13.94 -19.76
CA ALA A 155 -19.05 14.80 -20.53
C ALA A 155 -18.83 14.66 -22.05
N TYR A 156 -17.59 14.59 -22.49
CA TYR A 156 -17.25 14.33 -23.89
C TYR A 156 -17.77 12.96 -24.34
N ALA A 157 -17.54 11.90 -23.59
CA ALA A 157 -18.05 10.57 -23.90
C ALA A 157 -19.58 10.53 -23.99
N LYS A 158 -20.28 11.21 -23.07
CA LYS A 158 -21.73 11.35 -23.10
C LYS A 158 -22.23 12.02 -24.37
N SER A 159 -21.51 13.03 -24.90
CA SER A 159 -21.85 13.66 -26.18
C SER A 159 -21.75 12.71 -27.37
N LEU A 160 -20.93 11.66 -27.27
CA LEU A 160 -20.77 10.59 -28.25
C LEU A 160 -21.74 9.41 -28.03
N GLY A 161 -22.64 9.49 -27.03
CA GLY A 161 -23.62 8.44 -26.70
C GLY A 161 -22.99 7.22 -26.02
N ILE A 162 -21.90 7.43 -25.25
CA ILE A 162 -21.23 6.42 -24.43
C ILE A 162 -21.53 6.70 -22.95
N ASP A 163 -22.12 5.71 -22.26
CA ASP A 163 -22.41 5.77 -20.84
C ASP A 163 -21.19 5.36 -20.00
N PHE A 164 -21.07 5.94 -18.79
CA PHE A 164 -20.05 5.59 -17.81
C PHE A 164 -20.65 5.07 -16.51
N ILE A 165 -20.04 4.02 -15.95
CA ILE A 165 -20.15 3.61 -14.54
C ILE A 165 -18.78 3.82 -13.93
N VAL A 166 -18.67 4.70 -12.92
CA VAL A 166 -17.43 5.01 -12.21
C VAL A 166 -17.34 4.16 -10.95
N CYS A 167 -16.30 3.34 -10.83
CA CYS A 167 -15.98 2.53 -9.65
C CYS A 167 -14.65 3.04 -9.09
N ASP A 168 -14.71 3.98 -8.18
CA ASP A 168 -13.52 4.68 -7.69
C ASP A 168 -13.52 4.76 -6.15
N HIS A 169 -12.37 4.99 -5.56
CA HIS A 169 -12.20 5.14 -4.12
C HIS A 169 -11.42 6.40 -3.73
N HIS A 170 -11.02 7.20 -4.70
CA HIS A 170 -10.37 8.49 -4.47
C HIS A 170 -11.36 9.50 -3.87
N VAL A 171 -10.81 10.49 -3.17
CA VAL A 171 -11.62 11.57 -2.59
C VAL A 171 -12.21 12.40 -3.74
N PRO A 172 -13.54 12.55 -3.79
CA PRO A 172 -14.19 13.34 -4.82
C PRO A 172 -13.92 14.84 -4.63
N ASP A 173 -14.00 15.61 -5.71
CA ASP A 173 -14.05 17.06 -5.67
C ASP A 173 -15.51 17.52 -5.43
N GLU A 174 -15.73 18.84 -5.28
CA GLU A 174 -17.10 19.41 -5.09
C GLU A 174 -18.03 19.09 -6.27
N GLN A 175 -17.48 19.02 -7.49
CA GLN A 175 -18.22 18.68 -8.69
C GLN A 175 -17.97 17.23 -9.08
N LEU A 176 -19.04 16.47 -9.27
CA LEU A 176 -18.99 15.08 -9.73
C LEU A 176 -19.16 14.98 -11.25
N PRO A 177 -18.56 13.97 -11.91
CA PRO A 177 -18.74 13.73 -13.34
C PRO A 177 -20.16 13.28 -13.65
N CYS A 178 -20.66 13.60 -14.86
CA CYS A 178 -22.03 13.26 -15.30
C CYS A 178 -22.17 11.80 -15.77
N ALA A 179 -21.64 10.85 -15.00
CA ALA A 179 -21.78 9.41 -15.22
C ALA A 179 -23.22 8.91 -14.98
N VAL A 180 -23.54 7.72 -15.48
CA VAL A 180 -24.84 7.06 -15.21
C VAL A 180 -24.91 6.60 -13.76
N ALA A 181 -23.79 6.12 -13.21
CA ALA A 181 -23.67 5.71 -11.83
C ALA A 181 -22.25 5.99 -11.31
N ILE A 182 -22.13 6.37 -10.04
CA ILE A 182 -20.85 6.61 -9.36
C ILE A 182 -20.81 5.74 -8.10
N LEU A 183 -20.02 4.67 -8.16
CA LEU A 183 -19.76 3.77 -7.05
C LEU A 183 -18.48 4.22 -6.34
N ASN A 184 -18.64 5.02 -5.30
CA ASN A 184 -17.53 5.47 -4.47
C ASN A 184 -17.98 5.57 -3.01
N PRO A 185 -17.36 4.81 -2.09
CA PRO A 185 -17.77 4.80 -0.69
C PRO A 185 -17.44 6.10 0.06
N LYS A 186 -16.65 7.01 -0.53
CA LYS A 186 -16.27 8.31 0.04
C LYS A 186 -17.13 9.48 -0.44
N LEU A 187 -18.20 9.23 -1.21
CA LEU A 187 -19.15 10.29 -1.58
C LEU A 187 -19.77 10.93 -0.36
N GLU A 188 -20.01 12.22 -0.43
CA GLU A 188 -20.76 12.93 0.59
C GLU A 188 -22.17 12.32 0.71
N GLY A 189 -22.62 12.07 1.94
CA GLY A 189 -23.88 11.38 2.21
C GLY A 189 -23.90 9.88 1.90
N SER A 190 -22.75 9.26 1.63
CA SER A 190 -22.66 7.81 1.45
C SER A 190 -23.13 7.07 2.70
N THR A 191 -23.99 6.07 2.50
CA THR A 191 -24.47 5.16 3.56
C THR A 191 -23.68 3.86 3.61
N TYR A 192 -22.64 3.72 2.77
CA TYR A 192 -21.82 2.53 2.77
C TYR A 192 -20.95 2.47 4.03
N PRO A 193 -21.02 1.38 4.83
CA PRO A 193 -20.43 1.37 6.17
C PRO A 193 -18.89 1.40 6.20
N TYR A 194 -18.20 1.14 5.08
CA TYR A 194 -16.75 1.06 5.02
C TYR A 194 -16.16 1.91 3.87
N PRO A 195 -15.59 3.09 4.17
CA PRO A 195 -15.15 4.04 3.14
C PRO A 195 -13.77 3.73 2.54
N HIS A 196 -13.04 2.74 3.05
CA HIS A 196 -11.62 2.52 2.72
C HIS A 196 -11.38 1.33 1.76
N LEU A 197 -12.36 0.94 0.95
CA LEU A 197 -12.13 -0.06 -0.09
C LEU A 197 -11.03 0.42 -1.05
N SER A 198 -10.24 -0.50 -1.63
CA SER A 198 -9.39 -0.20 -2.79
C SER A 198 -10.25 -0.10 -4.07
N GLY A 199 -9.70 0.42 -5.17
CA GLY A 199 -10.41 0.49 -6.44
C GLY A 199 -10.86 -0.89 -6.94
N CYS A 200 -10.00 -1.91 -6.84
CA CYS A 200 -10.39 -3.30 -7.10
C CYS A 200 -11.45 -3.81 -6.12
N GLY A 201 -11.41 -3.37 -4.85
CA GLY A 201 -12.44 -3.67 -3.85
C GLY A 201 -13.79 -3.10 -4.25
N VAL A 202 -13.88 -1.88 -4.78
CA VAL A 202 -15.10 -1.29 -5.31
C VAL A 202 -15.60 -2.09 -6.53
N GLY A 203 -14.70 -2.43 -7.46
CA GLY A 203 -15.01 -3.29 -8.60
C GLY A 203 -15.55 -4.66 -8.18
N PHE A 204 -14.96 -5.27 -7.14
CA PHE A 204 -15.46 -6.52 -6.55
C PHE A 204 -16.89 -6.36 -5.99
N LYS A 205 -17.17 -5.27 -5.28
CA LYS A 205 -18.51 -4.99 -4.76
C LYS A 205 -19.53 -4.79 -5.86
N PHE A 206 -19.16 -4.17 -6.97
CA PHE A 206 -20.03 -4.06 -8.14
C PHE A 206 -20.33 -5.43 -8.74
N MET A 207 -19.32 -6.29 -8.92
CA MET A 207 -19.55 -7.66 -9.42
C MET A 207 -20.35 -8.51 -8.42
N GLN A 208 -20.17 -8.28 -7.10
CA GLN A 208 -20.97 -8.92 -6.07
C GLN A 208 -22.46 -8.53 -6.17
N ALA A 209 -22.75 -7.24 -6.37
CA ALA A 209 -24.12 -6.76 -6.57
C ALA A 209 -24.75 -7.34 -7.83
N PHE A 210 -24.00 -7.33 -8.94
CA PHE A 210 -24.46 -7.94 -10.21
C PHE A 210 -24.74 -9.44 -10.04
N ALA A 211 -23.86 -10.17 -9.34
CA ALA A 211 -24.06 -11.61 -9.07
C ALA A 211 -25.33 -11.84 -8.22
N MET A 212 -25.54 -11.04 -7.17
CA MET A 212 -26.73 -11.14 -6.31
C MET A 212 -28.02 -10.88 -7.08
N ASP A 213 -28.05 -9.84 -7.91
CA ASP A 213 -29.26 -9.46 -8.71
C ASP A 213 -29.63 -10.52 -9.75
N ASN A 214 -28.60 -11.20 -10.32
CA ASN A 214 -28.81 -12.22 -11.35
C ASN A 214 -28.82 -13.66 -10.81
N GLY A 215 -28.80 -13.86 -9.49
CA GLY A 215 -28.82 -15.19 -8.87
C GLY A 215 -27.57 -16.02 -9.17
N ILE A 216 -26.44 -15.38 -9.46
CA ILE A 216 -25.16 -16.03 -9.74
C ILE A 216 -24.53 -16.44 -8.40
N PRO A 217 -24.13 -17.72 -8.24
CA PRO A 217 -23.48 -18.18 -7.02
C PRO A 217 -22.19 -17.44 -6.71
N ALA A 218 -21.98 -17.06 -5.45
CA ALA A 218 -20.81 -16.30 -5.02
C ALA A 218 -19.46 -17.04 -5.22
N ASP A 219 -19.49 -18.39 -5.32
CA ASP A 219 -18.32 -19.22 -5.62
C ASP A 219 -17.78 -19.01 -7.03
N GLN A 220 -18.50 -18.35 -7.93
CA GLN A 220 -17.99 -17.92 -9.23
C GLN A 220 -17.17 -16.61 -9.15
N LEU A 221 -17.41 -15.80 -8.11
CA LEU A 221 -16.68 -14.53 -7.89
C LEU A 221 -15.50 -14.69 -6.92
N TYR A 222 -15.67 -15.48 -5.87
CA TYR A 222 -14.65 -15.62 -4.82
C TYR A 222 -13.28 -16.11 -5.26
N PRO A 223 -13.11 -16.92 -6.33
CA PRO A 223 -11.80 -17.24 -6.86
C PRO A 223 -10.96 -16.04 -7.30
N LEU A 224 -11.59 -14.87 -7.54
CA LEU A 224 -10.93 -13.63 -7.91
C LEU A 224 -10.49 -12.77 -6.70
N LEU A 225 -10.67 -13.24 -5.46
CA LEU A 225 -10.23 -12.55 -4.26
C LEU A 225 -8.71 -12.43 -4.16
N ASP A 226 -7.96 -13.27 -4.86
CA ASP A 226 -6.50 -13.15 -4.97
C ASP A 226 -6.10 -11.82 -5.61
N LEU A 227 -6.80 -11.36 -6.65
CA LEU A 227 -6.59 -10.06 -7.27
C LEU A 227 -6.92 -8.91 -6.30
N VAL A 228 -8.02 -9.04 -5.53
CA VAL A 228 -8.40 -8.04 -4.53
C VAL A 228 -7.34 -7.93 -3.42
N ALA A 229 -6.77 -9.06 -2.95
CA ALA A 229 -5.72 -9.02 -1.94
C ALA A 229 -4.44 -8.37 -2.47
N VAL A 230 -4.10 -8.59 -3.75
CA VAL A 230 -2.95 -7.93 -4.39
C VAL A 230 -3.17 -6.43 -4.51
N SER A 231 -4.36 -5.99 -4.87
CA SER A 231 -4.77 -4.59 -4.89
C SER A 231 -4.63 -3.94 -3.50
N ILE A 232 -5.35 -4.46 -2.49
CA ILE A 232 -5.37 -3.94 -1.12
C ILE A 232 -3.95 -3.76 -0.56
N ALA A 233 -3.10 -4.77 -0.78
CA ALA A 233 -1.72 -4.73 -0.30
C ALA A 233 -0.85 -3.70 -1.03
N SER A 234 -1.07 -3.50 -2.33
CA SER A 234 -0.24 -2.62 -3.18
C SER A 234 -0.64 -1.16 -3.10
N ASP A 235 -1.93 -0.88 -2.92
CA ASP A 235 -2.46 0.47 -2.76
C ASP A 235 -2.36 0.98 -1.29
N LEU A 236 -1.90 0.12 -0.38
CA LEU A 236 -1.67 0.45 1.03
C LEU A 236 -2.93 1.01 1.74
N VAL A 237 -4.10 0.54 1.36
CA VAL A 237 -5.35 0.89 2.05
C VAL A 237 -5.44 0.22 3.43
N PRO A 238 -6.23 0.76 4.38
CA PRO A 238 -6.39 0.20 5.72
C PRO A 238 -6.76 -1.30 5.72
N ILE A 239 -6.02 -2.10 6.50
CA ILE A 239 -6.25 -3.56 6.66
C ILE A 239 -7.20 -3.82 7.85
N MET A 240 -8.33 -3.12 7.83
CA MET A 240 -9.41 -3.24 8.80
C MET A 240 -10.75 -3.47 8.07
N GLY A 241 -11.83 -3.70 8.78
CA GLY A 241 -13.16 -3.85 8.22
C GLY A 241 -13.24 -4.84 7.05
N GLU A 242 -13.85 -4.43 5.94
CA GLU A 242 -13.99 -5.28 4.76
C GLU A 242 -12.66 -5.61 4.08
N ASN A 243 -11.72 -4.65 4.02
CA ASN A 243 -10.40 -4.92 3.44
C ASN A 243 -9.68 -6.05 4.18
N ARG A 244 -9.83 -6.16 5.51
CA ARG A 244 -9.27 -7.28 6.26
C ARG A 244 -9.92 -8.60 5.85
N ILE A 245 -11.23 -8.64 5.67
CA ILE A 245 -11.95 -9.85 5.23
C ILE A 245 -11.47 -10.26 3.84
N LEU A 246 -11.45 -9.31 2.90
CA LEU A 246 -11.05 -9.53 1.52
C LEU A 246 -9.58 -9.96 1.42
N ALA A 247 -8.68 -9.25 2.10
CA ALA A 247 -7.24 -9.59 2.12
C ALA A 247 -6.98 -10.96 2.76
N TYR A 248 -7.63 -11.29 3.87
CA TYR A 248 -7.49 -12.59 4.53
C TYR A 248 -7.85 -13.75 3.59
N HIS A 249 -9.03 -13.67 2.95
CA HIS A 249 -9.48 -14.71 2.02
C HIS A 249 -8.70 -14.71 0.71
N GLY A 250 -8.32 -13.54 0.20
CA GLY A 250 -7.51 -13.43 -1.01
C GLY A 250 -6.08 -13.95 -0.82
N ILE A 251 -5.43 -13.68 0.30
CA ILE A 251 -4.11 -14.28 0.63
C ILE A 251 -4.23 -15.79 0.78
N LYS A 252 -5.31 -16.28 1.39
CA LYS A 252 -5.60 -17.71 1.44
C LYS A 252 -5.76 -18.29 0.05
N GLN A 253 -6.45 -17.61 -0.87
CA GLN A 253 -6.61 -18.00 -2.26
C GLN A 253 -5.24 -18.04 -2.99
N LEU A 254 -4.40 -17.02 -2.82
CA LEU A 254 -3.03 -16.98 -3.36
C LEU A 254 -2.18 -18.17 -2.93
N ASN A 255 -2.35 -18.65 -1.70
CA ASN A 255 -1.59 -19.77 -1.16
C ASN A 255 -2.11 -21.16 -1.58
N HIS A 256 -3.40 -21.28 -1.91
CA HIS A 256 -4.00 -22.58 -2.19
C HIS A 256 -4.28 -22.81 -3.67
N SER A 257 -4.86 -21.82 -4.34
CA SER A 257 -5.28 -21.92 -5.74
C SER A 257 -5.26 -20.54 -6.41
N PRO A 258 -4.09 -19.94 -6.61
CA PRO A 258 -3.97 -18.64 -7.27
C PRO A 258 -4.46 -18.71 -8.72
N SER A 259 -4.98 -17.61 -9.23
CA SER A 259 -5.27 -17.43 -10.66
C SER A 259 -4.01 -17.65 -11.49
N THR A 260 -4.17 -18.09 -12.74
CA THR A 260 -3.04 -18.52 -13.60
C THR A 260 -1.96 -17.44 -13.74
N GLY A 261 -2.36 -16.18 -13.96
CA GLY A 261 -1.42 -15.06 -14.05
C GLY A 261 -0.66 -14.81 -12.75
N LEU A 262 -1.36 -14.81 -11.62
CA LEU A 262 -0.71 -14.65 -10.30
C LEU A 262 0.17 -15.85 -9.96
N LYS A 263 -0.22 -17.08 -10.33
CA LYS A 263 0.63 -18.26 -10.19
C LYS A 263 1.95 -18.11 -10.94
N ALA A 264 1.91 -17.55 -12.15
CA ALA A 264 3.12 -17.28 -12.93
C ALA A 264 4.01 -16.23 -12.27
N ILE A 265 3.43 -15.14 -11.72
CA ILE A 265 4.17 -14.11 -10.96
C ILE A 265 4.78 -14.71 -9.69
N ILE A 266 4.04 -15.52 -8.93
CA ILE A 266 4.53 -16.22 -7.73
C ILE A 266 5.76 -17.07 -8.07
N ASN A 267 5.75 -17.74 -9.23
CA ASN A 267 6.88 -18.55 -9.71
C ASN A 267 8.13 -17.69 -9.91
N VAL A 268 8.06 -16.61 -10.68
CA VAL A 268 9.23 -15.73 -10.95
C VAL A 268 9.68 -14.94 -9.70
N CYS A 269 8.82 -14.84 -8.68
CA CYS A 269 9.17 -14.29 -7.37
C CYS A 269 9.95 -15.28 -6.49
N GLY A 270 10.03 -16.57 -6.85
CA GLY A 270 10.61 -17.62 -6.01
C GLY A 270 9.81 -17.89 -4.74
N LEU A 271 8.47 -17.85 -4.83
CA LEU A 271 7.57 -18.00 -3.68
C LEU A 271 6.81 -19.33 -3.67
N ASN A 272 7.06 -20.26 -4.61
CA ASN A 272 6.30 -21.51 -4.75
C ASN A 272 6.29 -22.37 -3.49
N ASP A 273 7.40 -22.39 -2.74
CA ASP A 273 7.60 -23.27 -1.58
C ASP A 273 7.45 -22.50 -0.25
N LYS A 274 6.80 -21.33 -0.27
CA LYS A 274 6.62 -20.48 0.89
C LYS A 274 5.17 -20.09 1.05
N GLU A 275 4.73 -19.97 2.30
CA GLU A 275 3.47 -19.31 2.61
C GLU A 275 3.59 -17.81 2.31
N ILE A 276 2.81 -17.35 1.33
CA ILE A 276 2.77 -15.95 0.90
C ILE A 276 2.05 -15.14 1.96
N ASN A 277 2.67 -14.05 2.38
CA ASN A 277 2.08 -13.07 3.28
C ASN A 277 1.96 -11.70 2.57
N ILE A 278 1.38 -10.73 3.26
CA ILE A 278 1.13 -9.41 2.68
C ILE A 278 2.43 -8.69 2.25
N ASN A 279 3.54 -8.88 2.98
CA ASN A 279 4.83 -8.28 2.63
C ASN A 279 5.39 -8.87 1.33
N ASP A 280 5.15 -10.16 1.06
CA ASP A 280 5.53 -10.75 -0.23
C ASP A 280 4.76 -10.13 -1.38
N ILE A 281 3.48 -9.74 -1.15
CA ILE A 281 2.70 -9.01 -2.14
C ILE A 281 3.29 -7.62 -2.35
N ILE A 282 3.46 -6.83 -1.28
CA ILE A 282 3.96 -5.44 -1.34
C ILE A 282 5.36 -5.34 -1.97
N PHE A 283 6.27 -6.24 -1.60
CA PHE A 283 7.69 -6.11 -1.96
C PHE A 283 8.14 -7.00 -3.13
N LYS A 284 7.34 -8.00 -3.55
CA LYS A 284 7.73 -8.91 -4.61
C LYS A 284 6.70 -8.98 -5.75
N ILE A 285 5.41 -9.21 -5.46
CA ILE A 285 4.36 -9.37 -6.47
C ILE A 285 3.99 -8.01 -7.06
N GLY A 286 3.54 -7.07 -6.23
CA GLY A 286 3.09 -5.73 -6.66
C GLY A 286 4.13 -4.97 -7.48
N PRO A 287 5.42 -4.90 -7.07
CA PRO A 287 6.46 -4.21 -7.84
C PRO A 287 6.67 -4.76 -9.25
N ARG A 288 6.42 -6.04 -9.50
CA ARG A 288 6.49 -6.63 -10.84
C ARG A 288 5.32 -6.20 -11.71
N ILE A 289 4.10 -6.24 -11.17
CA ILE A 289 2.91 -5.75 -11.87
C ILE A 289 3.09 -4.26 -12.21
N ASN A 290 3.50 -3.44 -11.24
CA ASN A 290 3.77 -2.01 -11.43
C ASN A 290 4.89 -1.69 -12.43
N ALA A 291 5.85 -2.61 -12.62
CA ALA A 291 6.98 -2.34 -13.52
C ALA A 291 6.53 -2.17 -14.97
N SER A 292 5.49 -2.88 -15.41
CA SER A 292 4.93 -2.74 -16.77
C SER A 292 4.42 -1.32 -17.04
N GLY A 293 3.65 -0.74 -16.13
CA GLY A 293 3.13 0.62 -16.23
C GLY A 293 4.18 1.75 -16.02
N ARG A 294 5.40 1.40 -15.55
CA ARG A 294 6.49 2.38 -15.35
C ARG A 294 7.49 2.43 -16.50
N VAL A 295 7.77 1.29 -17.14
CA VAL A 295 8.83 1.13 -18.15
C VAL A 295 8.25 0.93 -19.55
N GLN A 296 7.06 0.34 -19.65
CA GLN A 296 6.34 0.08 -20.90
C GLN A 296 4.85 0.43 -20.75
N GLN A 297 3.96 -0.46 -21.17
CA GLN A 297 2.51 -0.25 -21.13
C GLN A 297 1.85 -1.10 -20.03
N GLY A 298 0.99 -0.52 -19.22
CA GLY A 298 0.22 -1.20 -18.17
C GLY A 298 -0.66 -2.35 -18.67
N LYS A 299 -0.98 -2.33 -19.96
CA LYS A 299 -1.72 -3.42 -20.64
C LYS A 299 -1.09 -4.79 -20.45
N VAL A 300 0.24 -4.89 -20.46
CA VAL A 300 0.97 -6.18 -20.31
C VAL A 300 0.66 -6.84 -18.95
N ALA A 301 0.44 -6.05 -17.91
CA ALA A 301 0.03 -6.58 -16.61
C ALA A 301 -1.36 -7.20 -16.67
N VAL A 302 -2.32 -6.51 -17.29
CA VAL A 302 -3.68 -7.04 -17.44
C VAL A 302 -3.69 -8.30 -18.30
N ASP A 303 -2.97 -8.30 -19.45
CA ASP A 303 -2.83 -9.48 -20.32
C ASP A 303 -2.38 -10.71 -19.52
N LEU A 304 -1.36 -10.55 -18.66
CA LEU A 304 -0.91 -11.62 -17.78
C LEU A 304 -1.96 -12.04 -16.76
N LEU A 305 -2.61 -11.08 -16.08
CA LEU A 305 -3.57 -11.37 -15.00
C LEU A 305 -4.84 -12.07 -15.51
N ILE A 306 -5.24 -11.82 -16.77
CA ILE A 306 -6.40 -12.47 -17.38
C ILE A 306 -6.07 -13.78 -18.08
N GLU A 307 -4.80 -14.08 -18.34
CA GLU A 307 -4.37 -15.29 -19.06
C GLU A 307 -4.75 -16.58 -18.31
N ASN A 308 -5.30 -17.55 -19.03
CA ASN A 308 -5.72 -18.84 -18.49
C ASN A 308 -4.76 -19.99 -18.87
N ASN A 309 -3.90 -19.81 -19.88
CA ASN A 309 -2.88 -20.77 -20.26
C ASN A 309 -1.61 -20.55 -19.43
N LEU A 310 -1.26 -21.52 -18.60
CA LEU A 310 -0.09 -21.40 -17.70
C LEU A 310 1.23 -21.18 -18.45
N LYS A 311 1.42 -21.79 -19.62
CA LYS A 311 2.66 -21.61 -20.39
C LYS A 311 2.78 -20.18 -20.90
N ALA A 312 1.73 -19.63 -21.48
CA ALA A 312 1.69 -18.25 -21.93
C ALA A 312 1.88 -17.27 -20.75
N ALA A 313 1.19 -17.52 -19.62
CA ALA A 313 1.35 -16.72 -18.41
C ALA A 313 2.79 -16.74 -17.87
N LEU A 314 3.48 -17.88 -17.91
CA LEU A 314 4.90 -17.97 -17.52
C LEU A 314 5.79 -17.12 -18.45
N GLU A 315 5.59 -17.21 -19.76
CA GLU A 315 6.35 -16.41 -20.73
C GLU A 315 6.16 -14.90 -20.47
N MET A 316 4.91 -14.44 -20.27
CA MET A 316 4.61 -13.06 -19.91
C MET A 316 5.21 -12.64 -18.55
N SER A 317 5.19 -13.54 -17.56
CA SER A 317 5.75 -13.25 -16.24
C SER A 317 7.27 -13.06 -16.25
N TYR A 318 7.99 -13.75 -17.11
CA TYR A 318 9.42 -13.50 -17.32
C TYR A 318 9.67 -12.13 -17.93
N GLN A 319 8.88 -11.70 -18.93
CA GLN A 319 8.98 -10.35 -19.49
C GLN A 319 8.75 -9.27 -18.43
N ILE A 320 7.69 -9.40 -17.62
CA ILE A 320 7.42 -8.49 -16.51
C ILE A 320 8.56 -8.48 -15.48
N ASN A 321 9.16 -9.65 -15.20
CA ASN A 321 10.31 -9.71 -14.30
C ASN A 321 11.53 -8.99 -14.88
N GLU A 322 11.82 -9.09 -16.17
CA GLU A 322 12.89 -8.34 -16.83
C GLU A 322 12.65 -6.83 -16.72
N MET A 323 11.42 -6.35 -16.96
CA MET A 323 11.05 -4.95 -16.76
C MET A 323 11.28 -4.49 -15.31
N ASN A 324 10.94 -5.34 -14.34
CA ASN A 324 11.17 -5.03 -12.93
C ASN A 324 12.66 -4.99 -12.56
N GLU A 325 13.49 -5.87 -13.12
CA GLU A 325 14.94 -5.80 -12.90
C GLU A 325 15.54 -4.53 -13.55
N ALA A 326 15.13 -4.19 -14.78
CA ALA A 326 15.55 -2.92 -15.41
C ALA A 326 15.14 -1.70 -14.57
N ARG A 327 13.90 -1.69 -14.05
CA ARG A 327 13.44 -0.63 -13.14
C ARG A 327 14.28 -0.55 -11.88
N LYS A 328 14.69 -1.71 -11.27
CA LYS A 328 15.54 -1.73 -10.08
C LYS A 328 16.95 -1.18 -10.35
N GLU A 329 17.51 -1.45 -11.51
CA GLU A 329 18.80 -0.90 -11.91
C GLU A 329 18.74 0.61 -12.08
N LEU A 330 17.69 1.12 -12.75
CA LEU A 330 17.42 2.56 -12.87
C LEU A 330 17.23 3.20 -11.49
N ASP A 331 16.40 2.61 -10.62
CA ASP A 331 16.15 3.06 -9.25
C ASP A 331 17.47 3.16 -8.46
N LYS A 332 18.30 2.12 -8.52
CA LYS A 332 19.59 2.08 -7.83
C LYS A 332 20.53 3.18 -8.33
N SER A 333 20.74 3.26 -9.64
CA SER A 333 21.67 4.22 -10.22
C SER A 333 21.23 5.67 -9.97
N MET A 334 19.93 5.96 -10.17
CA MET A 334 19.36 7.28 -9.90
C MET A 334 19.40 7.64 -8.41
N THR A 335 19.16 6.68 -7.50
CA THR A 335 19.25 6.91 -6.05
C THR A 335 20.69 7.19 -5.61
N GLU A 336 21.68 6.47 -6.14
CA GLU A 336 23.08 6.72 -5.86
C GLU A 336 23.53 8.11 -6.36
N GLU A 337 23.05 8.54 -7.51
CA GLU A 337 23.31 9.88 -8.04
C GLU A 337 22.59 10.95 -7.23
N ALA A 338 21.32 10.75 -6.91
CA ALA A 338 20.52 11.65 -6.08
C ALA A 338 21.18 11.88 -4.70
N ASN A 339 21.67 10.83 -4.06
CA ASN A 339 22.40 10.95 -2.79
C ASN A 339 23.68 11.79 -2.94
N ARG A 340 24.44 11.62 -4.02
CA ARG A 340 25.63 12.45 -4.29
C ARG A 340 25.28 13.92 -4.48
N ILE A 341 24.16 14.22 -5.17
CA ILE A 341 23.68 15.58 -5.33
C ILE A 341 23.29 16.17 -3.97
N VAL A 342 22.52 15.43 -3.16
CA VAL A 342 22.08 15.86 -1.83
C VAL A 342 23.26 16.11 -0.89
N GLU A 343 24.26 15.21 -0.88
CA GLU A 343 25.47 15.34 -0.07
C GLU A 343 26.35 16.53 -0.49
N GLY A 344 26.24 16.97 -1.75
CA GLY A 344 26.92 18.14 -2.28
C GLY A 344 26.19 19.47 -2.11
N LEU A 345 24.96 19.47 -1.57
CA LEU A 345 24.21 20.69 -1.32
C LEU A 345 24.84 21.51 -0.19
N GLU A 346 25.04 22.80 -0.43
CA GLU A 346 25.51 23.73 0.60
C GLU A 346 24.49 23.83 1.74
N SER A 347 24.98 23.90 2.97
CA SER A 347 24.16 24.01 4.19
C SER A 347 23.06 22.96 4.33
N PHE A 348 23.31 21.73 3.84
CA PHE A 348 22.28 20.67 3.83
C PHE A 348 21.68 20.41 5.22
N ASP A 349 22.48 20.51 6.29
CA ASP A 349 22.01 20.28 7.66
C ASP A 349 20.93 21.31 8.10
N GLU A 350 20.94 22.49 7.51
CA GLU A 350 19.98 23.58 7.81
C GLU A 350 18.69 23.46 6.99
N ARG A 351 18.75 22.80 5.83
CA ARG A 351 17.59 22.64 4.94
C ARG A 351 16.52 21.73 5.56
N ARG A 352 15.27 22.02 5.29
CA ARG A 352 14.10 21.24 5.77
C ARG A 352 13.42 20.43 4.68
N ALA A 353 13.77 20.67 3.43
CA ALA A 353 13.28 19.94 2.25
C ALA A 353 14.45 19.57 1.34
N ILE A 354 14.21 18.64 0.45
CA ILE A 354 15.12 18.23 -0.63
C ILE A 354 14.40 18.50 -1.95
N VAL A 355 14.96 19.35 -2.80
CA VAL A 355 14.50 19.54 -4.18
C VAL A 355 15.70 19.37 -5.09
N ILE A 356 15.64 18.35 -5.96
CA ILE A 356 16.72 18.04 -6.88
C ILE A 356 16.18 17.83 -8.30
N PHE A 357 16.99 18.23 -9.28
CA PHE A 357 16.68 18.15 -10.69
C PHE A 357 17.82 17.49 -11.47
N ASN A 358 17.46 16.59 -12.36
CA ASN A 358 18.36 16.07 -13.38
C ASN A 358 17.56 15.73 -14.65
N PRO A 359 17.92 16.31 -15.82
CA PRO A 359 17.17 16.13 -17.06
C PRO A 359 17.20 14.70 -17.61
N ASP A 360 18.22 13.91 -17.22
CA ASP A 360 18.44 12.56 -17.75
C ASP A 360 17.72 11.47 -16.96
N TRP A 361 17.02 11.82 -15.88
CA TRP A 361 16.35 10.83 -15.03
C TRP A 361 15.05 10.30 -15.64
N HIS A 362 14.83 9.02 -15.45
CA HIS A 362 13.66 8.34 -15.99
C HIS A 362 12.38 8.74 -15.22
N ARG A 363 11.40 9.35 -15.91
CA ARG A 363 10.13 9.84 -15.34
C ARG A 363 9.38 8.80 -14.50
N GLY A 364 9.38 7.51 -14.91
CA GLY A 364 8.71 6.41 -14.20
C GLY A 364 9.32 6.04 -12.85
N VAL A 365 10.55 6.54 -12.55
CA VAL A 365 11.35 6.15 -11.36
C VAL A 365 11.54 7.30 -10.38
N ILE A 366 11.41 8.57 -10.79
CA ILE A 366 11.64 9.74 -9.91
C ILE A 366 10.84 9.68 -8.60
N GLY A 367 9.60 9.16 -8.62
CA GLY A 367 8.79 9.02 -7.40
C GLY A 367 9.33 7.97 -6.43
N ILE A 368 10.03 6.93 -6.92
CA ILE A 368 10.68 5.93 -6.07
C ILE A 368 11.92 6.57 -5.42
N VAL A 369 12.71 7.31 -6.20
CA VAL A 369 13.88 8.03 -5.70
C VAL A 369 13.47 9.06 -4.64
N ALA A 370 12.40 9.83 -4.87
CA ALA A 370 11.87 10.76 -3.87
C ALA A 370 11.50 10.06 -2.55
N SER A 371 10.84 8.89 -2.60
CA SER A 371 10.53 8.10 -1.41
C SER A 371 11.79 7.67 -0.66
N ARG A 372 12.82 7.18 -1.38
CA ARG A 372 14.10 6.79 -0.76
C ARG A 372 14.82 7.95 -0.09
N LEU A 373 14.83 9.11 -0.73
CA LEU A 373 15.41 10.32 -0.12
C LEU A 373 14.66 10.71 1.16
N THR A 374 13.32 10.65 1.13
CA THR A 374 12.50 10.92 2.33
C THR A 374 12.79 9.91 3.45
N GLU A 375 12.95 8.63 3.13
CA GLU A 375 13.30 7.57 4.10
C GLU A 375 14.69 7.77 4.71
N VAL A 376 15.69 8.13 3.89
CA VAL A 376 17.08 8.28 4.34
C VAL A 376 17.28 9.56 5.14
N TYR A 377 16.73 10.68 4.66
CA TYR A 377 17.02 12.01 5.22
C TYR A 377 15.92 12.54 6.14
N HIS A 378 14.77 11.86 6.23
CA HIS A 378 13.59 12.25 7.04
C HIS A 378 13.14 13.69 6.77
N ARG A 379 13.06 14.05 5.49
CA ARG A 379 12.62 15.37 5.00
C ARG A 379 11.69 15.18 3.79
N PRO A 380 10.72 16.08 3.57
CA PRO A 380 10.00 16.12 2.31
C PRO A 380 10.98 16.23 1.15
N ALA A 381 10.80 15.39 0.12
CA ALA A 381 11.70 15.31 -1.01
C ALA A 381 10.95 15.44 -2.34
N VAL A 382 11.50 16.25 -3.23
CA VAL A 382 11.03 16.46 -4.59
C VAL A 382 12.13 16.09 -5.57
N VAL A 383 11.80 15.22 -6.52
CA VAL A 383 12.72 14.80 -7.59
C VAL A 383 12.10 15.18 -8.93
N ILE A 384 12.87 15.91 -9.73
CA ILE A 384 12.40 16.52 -10.99
C ILE A 384 13.26 16.01 -12.16
N THR A 385 12.62 15.74 -13.28
CA THR A 385 13.25 15.48 -14.58
C THR A 385 12.55 16.30 -15.66
N CYS A 386 13.03 16.31 -16.90
CA CYS A 386 12.35 17.02 -17.97
C CYS A 386 12.31 16.24 -19.29
N THR A 387 11.42 16.66 -20.17
CA THR A 387 11.35 16.24 -21.56
C THR A 387 11.14 17.50 -22.39
N GLY A 388 12.14 17.94 -23.13
CA GLY A 388 12.13 19.25 -23.78
C GLY A 388 12.02 20.39 -22.75
N ASP A 389 11.12 21.33 -22.99
CA ASP A 389 10.92 22.50 -22.12
C ASP A 389 10.00 22.25 -20.91
N MET A 390 9.44 21.04 -20.80
CA MET A 390 8.54 20.66 -19.72
C MET A 390 9.23 19.74 -18.72
N ALA A 391 9.25 20.17 -17.47
CA ALA A 391 9.71 19.37 -16.35
C ALA A 391 8.54 18.65 -15.69
N THR A 392 8.82 17.46 -15.19
CA THR A 392 7.89 16.64 -14.40
C THR A 392 8.54 16.29 -13.07
N GLY A 393 7.83 16.48 -11.98
CA GLY A 393 8.32 16.19 -10.64
C GLY A 393 7.43 15.23 -9.86
N SER A 394 8.04 14.58 -8.89
CA SER A 394 7.35 13.78 -7.89
C SER A 394 7.81 14.18 -6.50
N ALA A 395 6.86 14.52 -5.64
CA ALA A 395 7.08 14.88 -4.25
C ALA A 395 6.67 13.74 -3.31
N ARG A 396 7.42 13.57 -2.22
CA ARG A 396 7.12 12.65 -1.13
C ARG A 396 7.29 13.36 0.19
N SER A 397 6.48 12.98 1.18
CA SER A 397 6.44 13.61 2.48
C SER A 397 6.86 12.68 3.62
N VAL A 398 7.19 13.29 4.74
CA VAL A 398 7.36 12.63 6.04
C VAL A 398 6.01 12.52 6.77
N THR A 399 5.93 11.64 7.74
CA THR A 399 4.70 11.46 8.55
C THR A 399 4.29 12.77 9.22
N GLY A 400 3.02 13.12 9.04
CA GLY A 400 2.41 14.29 9.64
C GLY A 400 2.60 15.61 8.90
N PHE A 401 3.37 15.66 7.80
CA PHE A 401 3.50 16.84 6.96
C PHE A 401 2.70 16.69 5.66
N ASP A 402 1.90 17.68 5.32
CA ASP A 402 1.06 17.68 4.12
C ASP A 402 1.80 18.31 2.93
N VAL A 403 2.37 17.45 2.05
CA VAL A 403 3.09 17.91 0.86
C VAL A 403 2.15 18.51 -0.19
N TYR A 404 0.87 18.15 -0.20
CA TYR A 404 -0.09 18.72 -1.14
C TYR A 404 -0.26 20.23 -0.92
N LYS A 405 -0.34 20.68 0.35
CA LYS A 405 -0.38 22.11 0.69
C LYS A 405 0.89 22.85 0.26
N ALA A 406 2.06 22.21 0.37
CA ALA A 406 3.30 22.78 -0.13
C ALA A 406 3.27 22.95 -1.67
N MET A 407 2.71 21.97 -2.39
CA MET A 407 2.50 22.08 -3.84
C MET A 407 1.50 23.20 -4.19
N GLU A 408 0.41 23.31 -3.43
CA GLU A 408 -0.61 24.33 -3.63
C GLU A 408 -0.05 25.75 -3.45
N SER A 409 0.89 25.94 -2.51
CA SER A 409 1.58 27.23 -2.35
C SER A 409 2.42 27.65 -3.58
N CYS A 410 2.74 26.69 -4.44
CA CYS A 410 3.50 26.90 -5.67
C CYS A 410 2.61 26.89 -6.95
N ARG A 411 1.28 26.90 -6.81
CA ARG A 411 0.31 26.69 -7.90
C ARG A 411 0.57 27.56 -9.15
N ASP A 412 0.94 28.80 -8.98
CA ASP A 412 1.20 29.75 -10.07
C ASP A 412 2.48 29.45 -10.88
N LEU A 413 3.36 28.57 -10.36
CA LEU A 413 4.57 28.11 -11.04
C LEU A 413 4.37 26.76 -11.74
N LEU A 414 3.22 26.11 -11.51
CA LEU A 414 2.91 24.76 -11.99
C LEU A 414 1.91 24.84 -13.15
N ASP A 415 2.11 24.03 -14.17
CA ASP A 415 1.13 23.84 -15.25
C ASP A 415 0.02 22.89 -14.81
N ASN A 416 0.39 21.84 -14.06
CA ASN A 416 -0.54 20.88 -13.49
C ASN A 416 0.05 20.23 -12.24
N PHE A 417 -0.78 19.90 -11.23
CA PHE A 417 -0.38 19.08 -10.09
C PHE A 417 -1.58 18.33 -9.53
N GLY A 418 -1.26 17.19 -8.90
CA GLY A 418 -2.25 16.36 -8.21
C GLY A 418 -1.56 15.46 -7.18
N GLY A 419 -2.32 14.98 -6.23
CA GLY A 419 -1.77 14.11 -5.18
C GLY A 419 -2.59 14.16 -3.89
N HIS A 420 -1.95 13.70 -2.83
CA HIS A 420 -2.49 13.61 -1.48
C HIS A 420 -1.44 14.06 -0.46
N THR A 421 -1.78 14.01 0.81
CA THR A 421 -0.93 14.45 1.95
C THR A 421 0.52 13.95 1.88
N TYR A 422 0.77 12.72 1.42
CA TYR A 422 2.11 12.12 1.46
C TYR A 422 2.81 11.99 0.11
N ALA A 423 2.10 12.23 -0.99
CA ALA A 423 2.65 12.10 -2.33
C ALA A 423 1.95 13.03 -3.31
N ALA A 424 2.72 13.72 -4.16
CA ALA A 424 2.18 14.54 -5.23
C ALA A 424 3.02 14.38 -6.50
N GLY A 425 2.35 14.51 -7.64
CA GLY A 425 2.97 14.62 -8.96
C GLY A 425 2.63 15.97 -9.57
N PHE A 426 3.52 16.52 -10.39
CA PHE A 426 3.32 17.83 -11.01
C PHE A 426 4.11 17.99 -12.29
N SER A 427 3.73 19.00 -13.08
CA SER A 427 4.48 19.50 -14.23
C SER A 427 4.65 21.00 -14.15
N LEU A 428 5.78 21.49 -14.70
CA LEU A 428 6.12 22.91 -14.76
C LEU A 428 7.09 23.15 -15.91
N LYS A 429 7.22 24.42 -16.31
CA LYS A 429 8.27 24.80 -17.25
C LYS A 429 9.65 24.70 -16.60
N VAL A 430 10.66 24.29 -17.37
CA VAL A 430 12.06 24.16 -16.87
C VAL A 430 12.56 25.48 -16.27
N GLU A 431 12.19 26.64 -16.85
CA GLU A 431 12.54 27.98 -16.35
C GLU A 431 12.02 28.28 -14.93
N ASN A 432 10.96 27.58 -14.49
CA ASN A 432 10.33 27.79 -13.18
C ASN A 432 10.94 26.90 -12.08
N ILE A 433 11.84 25.95 -12.40
CA ILE A 433 12.35 24.96 -11.42
C ILE A 433 13.01 25.64 -10.22
N GLU A 434 13.84 26.66 -10.46
CA GLU A 434 14.58 27.34 -9.39
C GLU A 434 13.63 28.13 -8.46
N ALA A 435 12.66 28.86 -9.03
CA ALA A 435 11.65 29.59 -8.27
C ALA A 435 10.75 28.63 -7.46
N PHE A 436 10.36 27.51 -8.07
CA PHE A 436 9.60 26.45 -7.41
C PHE A 436 10.39 25.85 -6.24
N ALA A 437 11.65 25.46 -6.47
CA ALA A 437 12.49 24.83 -5.43
C ALA A 437 12.63 25.73 -4.20
N LYS A 438 12.88 27.03 -4.42
CA LYS A 438 12.97 28.00 -3.32
C LYS A 438 11.66 28.14 -2.56
N ARG A 439 10.54 28.34 -3.26
CA ARG A 439 9.23 28.54 -2.62
C ARG A 439 8.77 27.28 -1.86
N PHE A 440 9.00 26.10 -2.42
CA PHE A 440 8.70 24.83 -1.77
C PHE A 440 9.51 24.67 -0.48
N GLU A 441 10.82 24.96 -0.52
CA GLU A 441 11.69 24.87 0.66
C GLU A 441 11.30 25.90 1.74
N ASP A 442 11.00 27.14 1.35
CA ASP A 442 10.53 28.19 2.26
C ASP A 442 9.23 27.73 2.96
N PHE A 443 8.24 27.24 2.19
CA PHE A 443 6.98 26.74 2.75
C PHE A 443 7.20 25.57 3.73
N VAL A 444 8.05 24.60 3.36
CA VAL A 444 8.35 23.46 4.24
C VAL A 444 9.04 23.96 5.51
N THR A 445 9.99 24.88 5.41
CA THR A 445 10.73 25.42 6.57
C THR A 445 9.80 26.11 7.57
N ASP A 446 8.82 26.84 7.06
CA ASP A 446 7.88 27.60 7.90
C ASP A 446 6.80 26.71 8.55
N ASN A 447 6.51 25.52 7.99
CA ASN A 447 5.36 24.70 8.39
C ASN A 447 5.72 23.32 8.95
N ILE A 448 6.96 22.84 8.79
CA ILE A 448 7.36 21.52 9.31
C ILE A 448 7.69 21.59 10.80
N LEU A 449 7.14 20.65 11.56
CA LEU A 449 7.41 20.56 12.99
C LEU A 449 8.70 19.77 13.27
N PRO A 450 9.46 20.10 14.32
CA PRO A 450 10.70 19.40 14.67
C PRO A 450 10.53 17.88 14.88
N GLU A 451 9.36 17.45 15.37
CA GLU A 451 9.02 16.05 15.55
C GLU A 451 8.83 15.29 14.23
N GLN A 452 8.54 15.97 13.13
CA GLN A 452 8.35 15.39 11.81
C GLN A 452 9.67 15.14 11.07
N THR A 453 10.78 15.70 11.57
CA THR A 453 12.11 15.58 10.93
C THR A 453 12.99 14.46 11.53
N ALA A 454 12.46 13.67 12.43
CA ALA A 454 13.18 12.56 13.05
C ALA A 454 12.33 11.30 13.04
N PRO A 455 12.93 10.12 12.79
CA PRO A 455 12.18 8.87 12.83
C PRO A 455 11.64 8.60 14.24
N VAL A 456 10.34 8.34 14.33
CA VAL A 456 9.66 7.98 15.58
C VAL A 456 9.29 6.50 15.49
N ILE A 457 9.64 5.73 16.53
CA ILE A 457 9.14 4.38 16.73
C ILE A 457 7.96 4.45 17.69
N GLU A 458 6.78 4.13 17.19
CA GLU A 458 5.59 3.99 18.03
C GLU A 458 5.58 2.61 18.68
N ILE A 459 5.58 2.59 20.01
CA ILE A 459 5.56 1.36 20.80
C ILE A 459 4.11 1.02 21.12
N ASP A 460 3.69 -0.18 20.71
CA ASP A 460 2.32 -0.66 20.97
C ASP A 460 2.15 -1.10 22.43
N ALA A 461 3.13 -1.83 22.97
CA ALA A 461 3.08 -2.30 24.34
C ALA A 461 4.47 -2.60 24.92
N GLU A 462 4.60 -2.53 26.25
CA GLU A 462 5.75 -3.04 26.98
C GLU A 462 5.54 -4.51 27.32
N LEU A 463 6.60 -5.33 27.21
CA LEU A 463 6.60 -6.76 27.50
C LEU A 463 7.83 -7.12 28.34
N GLU A 464 7.66 -8.04 29.29
CA GLU A 464 8.74 -8.79 29.92
C GLU A 464 8.94 -10.11 29.15
N PHE A 465 10.17 -10.60 29.03
CA PHE A 465 10.46 -11.79 28.21
C PHE A 465 9.69 -13.03 28.63
N GLN A 466 9.38 -13.19 29.93
CA GLN A 466 8.57 -14.30 30.44
C GLN A 466 7.13 -14.33 29.89
N GLN A 467 6.62 -13.18 29.42
CA GLN A 467 5.28 -13.08 28.83
C GLN A 467 5.26 -13.55 27.36
N ILE A 468 6.43 -13.63 26.71
CA ILE A 468 6.59 -14.05 25.31
C ILE A 468 6.58 -15.58 25.23
N THR A 469 5.45 -16.16 25.55
CA THR A 469 5.25 -17.62 25.46
C THR A 469 4.89 -18.04 24.05
N ARG A 470 4.98 -19.33 23.72
CA ARG A 470 4.51 -19.87 22.44
C ARG A 470 3.01 -19.61 22.23
N ARG A 471 2.20 -19.68 23.28
CA ARG A 471 0.76 -19.35 23.22
C ARG A 471 0.57 -17.89 22.85
N PHE A 472 1.25 -16.96 23.54
CA PHE A 472 1.21 -15.52 23.22
C PHE A 472 1.54 -15.26 21.74
N PHE A 473 2.61 -15.86 21.24
CA PHE A 473 3.04 -15.68 19.85
C PHE A 473 2.06 -16.26 18.84
N ASN A 474 1.48 -17.44 19.12
CA ASN A 474 0.45 -18.02 18.27
C ASN A 474 -0.83 -17.18 18.23
N ASP A 475 -1.19 -16.54 19.33
CA ASP A 475 -2.33 -15.62 19.38
C ASP A 475 -2.00 -14.30 18.65
N LEU A 476 -0.76 -13.79 18.78
CA LEU A 476 -0.29 -12.63 18.04
C LEU A 476 -0.34 -12.84 16.52
N LYS A 477 0.01 -14.03 16.03
CA LYS A 477 -0.09 -14.35 14.59
C LYS A 477 -1.49 -14.18 14.02
N LYS A 478 -2.54 -14.30 14.83
CA LYS A 478 -3.94 -14.11 14.38
C LYS A 478 -4.27 -12.65 14.04
N PHE A 479 -3.38 -11.71 14.38
CA PHE A 479 -3.52 -10.31 13.95
C PHE A 479 -3.23 -10.10 12.47
N ALA A 480 -2.51 -11.01 11.82
CA ALA A 480 -2.29 -10.96 10.36
C ALA A 480 -3.63 -11.08 9.57
N PRO A 481 -3.70 -10.52 8.35
CA PRO A 481 -2.66 -9.75 7.66
C PRO A 481 -2.44 -8.36 8.26
N HIS A 482 -1.19 -7.89 8.22
CA HIS A 482 -0.78 -6.57 8.71
C HIS A 482 -0.76 -5.55 7.57
N GLY A 483 -0.85 -4.25 7.90
CA GLY A 483 -0.82 -3.14 6.97
C GLY A 483 -1.29 -1.84 7.63
N PRO A 484 -1.64 -0.79 6.87
CA PRO A 484 -2.16 0.43 7.47
C PRO A 484 -3.33 0.16 8.43
N GLU A 485 -3.38 0.88 9.55
CA GLU A 485 -4.31 0.72 10.68
C GLU A 485 -4.25 -0.64 11.43
N ASN A 486 -3.56 -1.62 10.89
CA ASN A 486 -3.22 -2.88 11.55
C ASN A 486 -1.74 -3.20 11.39
N SER A 487 -0.88 -2.28 11.76
CA SER A 487 0.57 -2.43 11.70
C SER A 487 1.03 -3.64 12.53
N LYS A 488 2.17 -4.23 12.13
CA LYS A 488 2.81 -5.26 12.93
C LYS A 488 3.22 -4.67 14.27
N PRO A 489 2.79 -5.25 15.41
CA PRO A 489 3.03 -4.64 16.71
C PRO A 489 4.51 -4.55 17.06
N ILE A 490 4.93 -3.38 17.55
CA ILE A 490 6.25 -3.12 18.09
C ILE A 490 6.18 -3.14 19.60
N PHE A 491 6.93 -4.05 20.20
CA PHE A 491 7.04 -4.21 21.64
C PHE A 491 8.30 -3.56 22.17
N CYS A 492 8.28 -3.20 23.45
CA CYS A 492 9.45 -2.71 24.17
C CYS A 492 9.71 -3.59 25.39
N THR A 493 10.98 -3.97 25.60
CA THR A 493 11.46 -4.52 26.88
C THR A 493 12.58 -3.63 27.38
N ARG A 494 12.43 -3.20 28.63
CA ARG A 494 13.40 -2.34 29.30
C ARG A 494 14.39 -3.14 30.12
N ASN A 495 15.58 -2.59 30.27
CA ASN A 495 16.61 -3.11 31.17
C ASN A 495 17.03 -4.56 30.85
N VAL A 496 17.28 -4.83 29.57
CA VAL A 496 17.87 -6.09 29.12
C VAL A 496 19.40 -5.98 29.07
N CYS A 497 20.10 -7.09 29.14
CA CYS A 497 21.54 -7.16 28.94
C CYS A 497 21.95 -8.33 28.03
N ASP A 498 23.18 -8.28 27.52
CA ASP A 498 23.76 -9.39 26.76
C ASP A 498 24.05 -10.58 27.65
N TYR A 499 23.59 -11.78 27.26
CA TYR A 499 23.94 -13.03 27.93
C TYR A 499 25.45 -13.36 27.82
N GLY A 500 26.15 -12.77 26.84
CA GLY A 500 27.57 -12.95 26.62
C GLY A 500 27.92 -13.70 25.33
N THR A 501 26.92 -14.07 24.54
CA THR A 501 27.07 -14.85 23.30
C THR A 501 26.72 -14.06 22.05
N SER A 502 26.32 -12.79 22.20
CA SER A 502 25.99 -11.91 21.08
C SER A 502 27.19 -11.68 20.14
N LYS A 503 26.93 -11.73 18.84
CA LYS A 503 27.98 -11.62 17.82
C LYS A 503 27.55 -10.81 16.61
N VAL A 504 28.51 -10.10 16.02
CA VAL A 504 28.34 -9.43 14.73
C VAL A 504 28.28 -10.49 13.64
N VAL A 505 27.35 -10.33 12.71
CA VAL A 505 27.08 -11.24 11.58
C VAL A 505 26.81 -10.45 10.31
N GLY A 506 26.67 -11.16 9.17
CA GLY A 506 26.48 -10.55 7.86
C GLY A 506 27.77 -10.54 7.04
N ARG A 507 27.68 -10.50 5.71
CA ARG A 507 28.85 -10.49 4.81
C ARG A 507 29.75 -9.28 5.03
N ARG A 508 29.15 -8.12 5.38
CA ARG A 508 29.82 -6.84 5.65
C ARG A 508 29.95 -6.56 7.16
N GLN A 509 29.62 -7.53 8.03
CA GLN A 509 29.63 -7.34 9.48
C GLN A 509 28.68 -6.23 9.95
N GLU A 510 27.54 -6.08 9.28
CA GLU A 510 26.58 -5.01 9.48
C GLU A 510 25.45 -5.31 10.48
N HIS A 511 25.25 -6.58 10.84
CA HIS A 511 24.16 -7.03 11.72
C HIS A 511 24.69 -7.56 13.06
N ILE A 512 23.80 -7.65 14.06
CA ILE A 512 24.13 -8.28 15.34
C ILE A 512 23.13 -9.41 15.62
N LYS A 513 23.61 -10.63 15.81
CA LYS A 513 22.83 -11.71 16.41
C LYS A 513 22.97 -11.59 17.93
N LEU A 514 21.84 -11.51 18.61
CA LEU A 514 21.73 -11.22 20.03
C LEU A 514 21.21 -12.44 20.79
N GLU A 515 21.72 -12.61 22.00
CA GLU A 515 21.14 -13.46 23.02
C GLU A 515 21.01 -12.59 24.28
N LEU A 516 19.78 -12.23 24.62
CA LEU A 516 19.47 -11.19 25.61
C LEU A 516 18.82 -11.79 26.83
N VAL A 517 19.17 -11.27 27.99
CA VAL A 517 18.56 -11.58 29.28
C VAL A 517 17.71 -10.39 29.73
N ASP A 518 16.47 -10.66 30.07
CA ASP A 518 15.64 -9.71 30.80
C ASP A 518 16.01 -9.76 32.30
N ASN A 519 16.54 -8.66 32.80
CA ASN A 519 17.03 -8.57 34.18
C ASN A 519 15.93 -8.73 35.27
N LYS A 520 14.64 -8.59 34.88
CA LYS A 520 13.54 -8.80 35.82
C LYS A 520 13.15 -10.27 35.93
N SER A 521 13.06 -10.95 34.80
CA SER A 521 12.55 -12.33 34.74
C SER A 521 13.64 -13.39 34.62
N ASN A 522 14.88 -13.00 34.39
CA ASN A 522 16.02 -13.88 34.04
C ASN A 522 15.74 -14.79 32.82
N THR A 523 14.77 -14.43 32.00
CA THR A 523 14.42 -15.16 30.79
C THR A 523 15.37 -14.74 29.66
N ILE A 524 15.81 -15.72 28.85
CA ILE A 524 16.72 -15.50 27.73
C ILE A 524 15.96 -15.65 26.43
N LEU A 525 16.12 -14.68 25.54
CA LEU A 525 15.57 -14.74 24.18
C LEU A 525 16.62 -14.39 23.12
N ASN A 526 16.46 -15.04 21.97
CA ASN A 526 17.29 -14.78 20.80
C ASN A 526 16.72 -13.60 19.99
N GLY A 527 17.62 -12.77 19.45
CA GLY A 527 17.25 -11.65 18.60
C GLY A 527 18.22 -11.43 17.43
N ILE A 528 17.78 -10.65 16.47
CA ILE A 528 18.58 -10.14 15.35
C ILE A 528 18.36 -8.64 15.19
N ALA A 529 19.43 -7.86 15.11
CA ALA A 529 19.39 -6.43 14.85
C ALA A 529 20.08 -6.15 13.52
N PHE A 530 19.30 -5.85 12.49
CA PHE A 530 19.82 -5.58 11.16
C PHE A 530 20.42 -4.16 11.08
N GLY A 531 21.61 -4.02 10.46
CA GLY A 531 22.27 -2.73 10.23
C GLY A 531 22.79 -2.02 11.50
N GLN A 532 22.73 -2.67 12.69
CA GLN A 532 23.00 -2.03 13.97
C GLN A 532 24.36 -2.44 14.59
N SER A 533 25.31 -2.97 13.80
CA SER A 533 26.61 -3.46 14.30
C SER A 533 27.43 -2.41 15.07
N ARG A 534 27.20 -1.12 14.82
CA ARG A 534 27.85 -0.01 15.56
C ARG A 534 27.63 -0.08 17.07
N GLN A 535 26.51 -0.68 17.50
CA GLN A 535 26.15 -0.82 18.92
C GLN A 535 26.79 -2.05 19.60
N ALA A 536 27.46 -2.92 18.84
CA ALA A 536 28.03 -4.17 19.34
C ALA A 536 28.99 -4.00 20.54
N LYS A 537 29.79 -2.91 20.52
CA LYS A 537 30.72 -2.61 21.62
C LYS A 537 30.00 -2.35 22.94
N TYR A 538 28.91 -1.55 22.89
CA TYR A 538 28.10 -1.27 24.08
C TYR A 538 27.36 -2.52 24.57
N ILE A 539 26.72 -3.26 23.67
CA ILE A 539 25.99 -4.49 24.01
C ILE A 539 26.90 -5.48 24.73
N LYS A 540 28.10 -5.74 24.20
CA LYS A 540 29.08 -6.66 24.81
C LYS A 540 29.69 -6.17 26.13
N SER A 541 29.49 -4.91 26.51
CA SER A 541 29.93 -4.39 27.81
C SER A 541 29.09 -4.87 28.99
N LYS A 542 28.03 -5.64 28.72
CA LYS A 542 27.05 -6.15 29.71
C LYS A 542 26.30 -5.07 30.48
N GLN A 543 26.34 -3.84 30.01
CA GLN A 543 25.49 -2.77 30.54
C GLN A 543 24.05 -2.99 30.09
N SER A 544 23.11 -2.55 30.90
CA SER A 544 21.70 -2.62 30.56
C SER A 544 21.33 -1.63 29.49
N PHE A 545 20.36 -2.00 28.66
CA PHE A 545 19.77 -1.17 27.62
C PHE A 545 18.32 -1.54 27.41
N ASP A 546 17.59 -0.69 26.69
CA ASP A 546 16.21 -0.95 26.29
C ASP A 546 16.16 -1.34 24.82
N ILE A 547 15.19 -2.17 24.44
CA ILE A 547 14.99 -2.61 23.06
C ILE A 547 13.55 -2.44 22.61
N CYS A 548 13.38 -2.03 21.33
CA CYS A 548 12.13 -2.16 20.61
C CYS A 548 12.26 -3.25 19.55
N TYR A 549 11.23 -4.08 19.41
CA TYR A 549 11.29 -5.27 18.56
C TYR A 549 9.91 -5.71 18.08
N THR A 550 9.89 -6.44 16.99
CA THR A 550 8.77 -7.28 16.58
C THR A 550 9.09 -8.76 16.87
N LEU A 551 8.06 -9.61 16.88
CA LEU A 551 8.21 -11.04 17.09
C LEU A 551 8.09 -11.81 15.78
N GLU A 552 9.01 -12.76 15.56
CA GLU A 552 9.06 -13.61 14.37
C GLU A 552 9.25 -15.08 14.73
N ASP A 553 8.90 -15.98 13.82
CA ASP A 553 9.38 -17.35 13.88
C ASP A 553 10.89 -17.37 13.61
N ASN A 554 11.63 -18.13 14.40
CA ASN A 554 13.05 -18.32 14.17
C ASN A 554 13.27 -19.17 12.90
N ALA A 555 13.82 -18.56 11.86
CA ALA A 555 14.05 -19.23 10.57
C ALA A 555 14.98 -20.46 10.65
N TYR A 556 15.83 -20.52 11.68
CA TYR A 556 16.83 -21.57 11.86
C TYR A 556 16.47 -22.62 12.91
N LYS A 557 15.52 -22.29 13.79
CA LYS A 557 15.07 -23.16 14.87
C LYS A 557 13.55 -23.19 14.90
N HIS A 558 12.98 -24.15 14.16
CA HIS A 558 11.55 -24.31 14.08
C HIS A 558 10.91 -24.39 15.48
N GLY A 559 9.88 -23.57 15.69
CA GLY A 559 9.13 -23.52 16.95
C GLY A 559 9.67 -22.57 18.01
N GLU A 560 10.84 -21.93 17.81
CA GLU A 560 11.31 -20.85 18.68
C GLU A 560 10.84 -19.49 18.19
N VAL A 561 10.58 -18.56 19.13
CA VAL A 561 10.30 -17.15 18.84
C VAL A 561 11.62 -16.39 18.78
N GLN A 562 11.76 -15.49 17.83
CA GLN A 562 12.91 -14.61 17.68
C GLN A 562 12.48 -13.14 17.74
N LEU A 563 13.27 -12.32 18.43
CA LEU A 563 13.11 -10.87 18.44
C LEU A 563 13.75 -10.30 17.18
N GLN A 564 12.99 -9.60 16.35
CA GLN A 564 13.55 -8.72 15.31
C GLN A 564 13.69 -7.33 15.90
N ILE A 565 14.91 -6.93 16.20
CA ILE A 565 15.19 -5.68 16.91
C ILE A 565 15.10 -4.50 15.92
N GLU A 566 14.15 -3.62 16.18
CA GLU A 566 13.97 -2.39 15.40
C GLU A 566 14.91 -1.28 15.90
N SER A 567 15.07 -1.16 17.21
CA SER A 567 15.93 -0.14 17.80
C SER A 567 16.47 -0.55 19.17
N ILE A 568 17.67 -0.07 19.47
CA ILE A 568 18.36 -0.28 20.76
C ILE A 568 18.61 1.10 21.36
N ASN A 569 18.12 1.33 22.58
CA ASN A 569 18.37 2.55 23.34
C ASN A 569 19.38 2.28 24.46
N THR A 570 20.59 2.81 24.30
CA THR A 570 21.68 2.67 25.27
C THR A 570 21.69 3.78 26.33
N LYS A 571 20.83 4.78 26.20
CA LYS A 571 20.66 5.84 27.22
C LYS A 571 19.55 5.40 28.15
N ILE A 572 19.92 4.94 29.34
CA ILE A 572 18.93 4.72 30.42
C ILE A 572 18.45 6.11 30.83
N THR A 573 17.31 6.51 30.31
CA THR A 573 16.58 7.65 30.86
C THR A 573 16.02 7.18 32.21
N ARG A 574 16.64 7.63 33.32
CA ARG A 574 16.14 7.44 34.68
C ARG A 574 14.87 8.21 34.91
#